data_7734c9c073493fa3cb12514bdec42043
#
_entry.id   7734c9c073493fa3cb12514bdec42043
#
_cell.length_a   1.000
_cell.length_b   1.000
_cell.length_c   1.000
_cell.angle_alpha   90.00
_cell.angle_beta   90.00
_cell.angle_gamma   90.00
#
_symmetry.space_group_name_H-M   'P 1'
#
loop_
_entity.id
_entity.type
_entity.pdbx_description
1 polymer ?
#
loop_
_entity_poly.entity_id
_entity_poly.type
_entity_poly.pdbx_seq_one_letter_code
_entity_poly.pdbx_strand_id
1 'polypeptide(L)'
;MARIFITGSTDGLGLATARTLLNAGHEVLLHARSKERAAAVDELARQGIGIVIGDLSRASETRELAAQVNAHGRMNAVIHNAGVYLSPGRVATPEGHSRTLAVNVLAPYILTALVERPHRLI
;
A
#
# COMPACT_ATOMS: atom_id res chain seq x y z
N MET A 1 -8.60 -0.01 -19.39
CA MET A 1 -7.63 -0.58 -18.43
C MET A 1 -6.99 0.53 -17.62
N ALA A 2 -6.94 0.37 -16.31
CA ALA A 2 -6.34 1.33 -15.40
C ALA A 2 -5.18 0.68 -14.64
N ARG A 3 -4.20 1.49 -14.23
CA ARG A 3 -3.10 1.09 -13.36
C ARG A 3 -3.41 1.56 -11.95
N ILE A 4 -3.49 0.64 -10.99
CA ILE A 4 -4.02 0.91 -9.66
C ILE A 4 -3.06 0.40 -8.59
N PHE A 5 -2.68 1.28 -7.65
CA PHE A 5 -1.91 0.92 -6.47
C PHE A 5 -2.84 0.79 -5.26
N ILE A 6 -2.68 -0.28 -4.48
CA ILE A 6 -3.51 -0.57 -3.31
C ILE A 6 -2.62 -0.82 -2.11
N THR A 7 -2.72 0.02 -1.07
CA THR A 7 -2.02 -0.26 0.18
C THR A 7 -2.72 -1.36 0.97
N GLY A 8 -1.93 -2.18 1.69
CA GLY A 8 -2.47 -3.28 2.50
C GLY A 8 -3.17 -4.35 1.68
N SER A 9 -2.56 -4.80 0.59
CA SER A 9 -3.21 -5.69 -0.38
C SER A 9 -2.79 -7.16 -0.27
N THR A 10 -2.16 -7.57 0.83
CA THR A 10 -1.78 -8.98 1.05
C THR A 10 -2.84 -9.81 1.76
N ASP A 11 -3.87 -9.18 2.29
CA ASP A 11 -4.99 -9.85 2.97
C ASP A 11 -6.27 -9.00 2.92
N GLY A 12 -7.36 -9.56 3.43
CA GLY A 12 -8.62 -8.85 3.65
C GLY A 12 -9.20 -8.17 2.41
N LEU A 13 -9.77 -6.99 2.61
CA LEU A 13 -10.43 -6.22 1.55
C LEU A 13 -9.46 -5.78 0.45
N GLY A 14 -8.23 -5.41 0.82
CA GLY A 14 -7.22 -5.01 -0.16
C GLY A 14 -6.87 -6.13 -1.13
N LEU A 15 -6.70 -7.34 -0.63
CA LEU A 15 -6.45 -8.53 -1.46
C LEU A 15 -7.65 -8.86 -2.33
N ALA A 16 -8.86 -8.83 -1.78
CA ALA A 16 -10.08 -9.08 -2.54
C ALA A 16 -10.27 -8.05 -3.66
N THR A 17 -10.02 -6.78 -3.37
CA THR A 17 -10.06 -5.70 -4.36
C THR A 17 -9.03 -5.92 -5.46
N ALA A 18 -7.80 -6.28 -5.10
CA ALA A 18 -6.75 -6.56 -6.09
C ALA A 18 -7.15 -7.68 -7.04
N ARG A 19 -7.69 -8.78 -6.52
CA ARG A 19 -8.17 -9.89 -7.35
C ARG A 19 -9.29 -9.47 -8.29
N THR A 20 -10.26 -8.73 -7.78
CA THR A 20 -11.38 -8.23 -8.58
C THR A 20 -10.90 -7.35 -9.74
N LEU A 21 -9.98 -6.43 -9.45
CA LEU A 21 -9.44 -5.52 -10.47
C LEU A 21 -8.59 -6.25 -11.51
N LEU A 22 -7.77 -7.20 -11.09
CA LEU A 22 -6.99 -8.04 -12.02
C LEU A 22 -7.91 -8.85 -12.93
N ASN A 23 -8.97 -9.46 -12.38
CA ASN A 23 -9.95 -10.21 -13.17
C ASN A 23 -10.72 -9.32 -14.15
N ALA A 24 -10.86 -8.04 -13.85
CA ALA A 24 -11.47 -7.05 -14.73
C ALA A 24 -10.51 -6.50 -15.79
N GLY A 25 -9.26 -6.98 -15.82
CA GLY A 25 -8.28 -6.58 -16.82
C GLY A 25 -7.47 -5.34 -16.48
N HIS A 26 -7.49 -4.88 -15.23
CA HIS A 26 -6.67 -3.76 -14.78
C HIS A 26 -5.27 -4.21 -14.38
N GLU A 27 -4.31 -3.30 -14.43
CA GLU A 27 -2.98 -3.48 -13.87
C GLU A 27 -2.99 -3.10 -12.39
N VAL A 28 -2.53 -3.99 -11.52
CA VAL A 28 -2.51 -3.74 -10.08
C VAL A 28 -1.11 -3.84 -9.53
N LEU A 29 -0.71 -2.81 -8.78
CA LEU A 29 0.50 -2.80 -7.97
C LEU A 29 0.10 -3.09 -6.53
N LEU A 30 0.62 -4.19 -5.98
CA LEU A 30 0.36 -4.62 -4.61
C LEU A 30 1.31 -3.92 -3.63
N HIS A 31 0.91 -3.88 -2.37
CA HIS A 31 1.73 -3.44 -1.25
C HIS A 31 1.74 -4.48 -0.14
N ALA A 32 2.93 -4.78 0.37
CA ALA A 32 3.14 -5.59 1.56
C ALA A 32 3.99 -4.82 2.58
N ARG A 33 3.74 -5.04 3.86
CA ARG A 33 4.53 -4.42 4.93
C ARG A 33 5.90 -5.10 5.14
N SER A 34 6.08 -6.31 4.63
CA SER A 34 7.30 -7.10 4.78
C SER A 34 7.50 -8.05 3.61
N LYS A 35 8.72 -8.55 3.47
CA LYS A 35 9.07 -9.56 2.45
C LYS A 35 8.29 -10.86 2.65
N GLU A 36 8.06 -11.26 3.89
CA GLU A 36 7.30 -12.47 4.23
C GLU A 36 5.85 -12.35 3.77
N ARG A 37 5.24 -11.19 3.97
CA ARG A 37 3.89 -10.91 3.49
C ARG A 37 3.83 -10.87 1.96
N ALA A 38 4.84 -10.31 1.32
CA ALA A 38 4.94 -10.26 -0.13
C ALA A 38 5.02 -11.65 -0.75
N ALA A 39 5.79 -12.55 -0.15
CA ALA A 39 5.95 -13.91 -0.64
C ALA A 39 4.62 -14.69 -0.67
N ALA A 40 3.72 -14.42 0.27
CA ALA A 40 2.42 -15.07 0.33
C ALA A 40 1.50 -14.74 -0.86
N VAL A 41 1.75 -13.64 -1.57
CA VAL A 41 0.95 -13.18 -2.72
C VAL A 41 1.77 -13.04 -4.00
N ASP A 42 2.92 -13.69 -4.06
CA ASP A 42 3.86 -13.58 -5.17
C ASP A 42 3.22 -13.92 -6.53
N GLU A 43 2.42 -14.97 -6.59
CA GLU A 43 1.72 -15.34 -7.81
C GLU A 43 0.74 -14.25 -8.27
N LEU A 44 0.01 -13.65 -7.34
CA LEU A 44 -0.89 -12.56 -7.65
C LEU A 44 -0.13 -11.31 -8.11
N ALA A 45 1.02 -11.04 -7.50
CA ALA A 45 1.88 -9.95 -7.91
C ALA A 45 2.38 -10.10 -9.35
N ARG A 46 2.67 -11.32 -9.77
CA ARG A 46 3.05 -11.62 -11.16
C ARG A 46 1.92 -11.43 -12.16
N GLN A 47 0.68 -11.62 -11.75
CA GLN A 47 -0.48 -11.34 -12.60
C GLN A 47 -0.71 -9.83 -12.80
N GLY A 48 -0.23 -9.02 -11.86
CA GLY A 48 -0.25 -7.56 -11.93
C GLY A 48 1.08 -6.98 -12.42
N ILE A 49 1.41 -5.79 -11.94
CA ILE A 49 2.65 -5.11 -12.29
C ILE A 49 3.73 -5.19 -11.20
N GLY A 50 3.46 -5.94 -10.14
CA GLY A 50 4.44 -6.18 -9.09
C GLY A 50 3.90 -5.94 -7.69
N ILE A 51 4.84 -5.89 -6.75
CA ILE A 51 4.57 -5.61 -5.34
C ILE A 51 5.66 -4.69 -4.80
N VAL A 52 5.27 -3.71 -4.01
CA VAL A 52 6.18 -2.80 -3.29
C VAL A 52 6.11 -3.11 -1.80
N ILE A 53 7.22 -2.92 -1.11
CA ILE A 53 7.37 -3.35 0.29
C ILE A 53 7.76 -2.15 1.16
N GLY A 54 7.03 -1.95 2.25
CA GLY A 54 7.33 -0.96 3.26
C GLY A 54 6.33 -1.02 4.40
N ASP A 55 6.84 -0.83 5.62
CA ASP A 55 6.01 -0.76 6.83
C ASP A 55 5.48 0.66 7.00
N LEU A 56 4.16 0.82 6.87
CA LEU A 56 3.50 2.12 6.97
C LEU A 56 3.51 2.70 8.39
N SER A 57 3.88 1.93 9.40
CA SER A 57 4.11 2.46 10.75
C SER A 57 5.44 3.22 10.88
N ARG A 58 6.29 3.15 9.87
CA ARG A 58 7.61 3.81 9.82
C ARG A 58 7.64 4.85 8.72
N ALA A 59 7.86 6.12 9.09
CA ALA A 59 7.87 7.21 8.12
C ALA A 59 8.96 7.05 7.05
N SER A 60 10.15 6.57 7.43
CA SER A 60 11.24 6.31 6.48
C SER A 60 10.85 5.25 5.43
N GLU A 61 10.25 4.16 5.86
CA GLU A 61 9.80 3.11 4.95
C GLU A 61 8.62 3.57 4.09
N THR A 62 7.73 4.40 4.62
CA THR A 62 6.63 4.99 3.83
C THR A 62 7.17 5.90 2.72
N ARG A 63 8.21 6.69 2.99
CA ARG A 63 8.87 7.50 1.95
C ARG A 63 9.53 6.64 0.87
N GLU A 64 10.22 5.58 1.27
CA GLU A 64 10.82 4.63 0.33
C GLU A 64 9.75 3.91 -0.50
N LEU A 65 8.61 3.59 0.12
CA LEU A 65 7.47 3.01 -0.57
C LEU A 65 6.96 3.94 -1.68
N ALA A 66 6.84 5.23 -1.41
CA ALA A 66 6.43 6.20 -2.42
C ALA A 66 7.40 6.21 -3.62
N ALA A 67 8.70 6.13 -3.36
CA ALA A 67 9.70 6.03 -4.42
C ALA A 67 9.56 4.75 -5.24
N GLN A 68 9.29 3.62 -4.60
CA GLN A 68 9.03 2.35 -5.30
C GLN A 68 7.79 2.45 -6.19
N VAL A 69 6.70 3.05 -5.70
CA VAL A 69 5.48 3.27 -6.48
C VAL A 69 5.78 4.13 -7.70
N ASN A 70 6.48 5.24 -7.51
CA ASN A 70 6.83 6.16 -8.60
C ASN A 70 7.72 5.50 -9.66
N ALA A 71 8.55 4.54 -9.28
CA ALA A 71 9.37 3.77 -10.23
C ALA A 71 8.53 2.94 -11.20
N HIS A 72 7.30 2.60 -10.84
CA HIS A 72 6.35 1.94 -11.74
C HIS A 72 5.59 2.92 -12.64
N GLY A 73 5.85 4.21 -12.54
CA GLY A 73 5.16 5.25 -13.30
C GLY A 73 3.88 5.73 -12.61
N ARG A 74 3.19 6.64 -13.27
CA ARG A 74 1.97 7.26 -12.74
C ARG A 74 0.82 6.26 -12.66
N MET A 75 0.14 6.25 -11.53
CA MET A 75 -1.05 5.44 -11.32
C MET A 75 -2.31 6.18 -11.80
N ASN A 76 -3.29 5.44 -12.31
CA ASN A 76 -4.62 6.00 -12.56
C ASN A 76 -5.37 6.19 -11.25
N ALA A 77 -5.21 5.25 -10.32
CA ALA A 77 -5.81 5.36 -8.99
C ALA A 77 -4.85 4.86 -7.92
N VAL A 78 -4.93 5.47 -6.74
CA VAL A 78 -4.28 5.02 -5.51
C VAL A 78 -5.37 4.79 -4.48
N ILE A 79 -5.42 3.57 -3.94
CA ILE A 79 -6.40 3.19 -2.92
C ILE A 79 -5.68 3.05 -1.58
N HIS A 80 -5.97 3.96 -0.66
CA HIS A 80 -5.48 3.90 0.71
C HIS A 80 -6.36 2.97 1.53
N ASN A 81 -6.09 1.67 1.42
CA ASN A 81 -6.84 0.62 2.11
C ASN A 81 -6.21 0.20 3.44
N ALA A 82 -4.89 0.30 3.57
CA ALA A 82 -4.21 -0.14 4.78
C ALA A 82 -4.73 0.58 6.02
N GLY A 83 -4.97 -0.17 7.09
CA GLY A 83 -5.44 0.37 8.36
C GLY A 83 -5.22 -0.61 9.50
N VAL A 84 -5.09 -0.09 10.72
CA VAL A 84 -4.99 -0.85 11.97
C VAL A 84 -5.99 -0.29 12.96
N TYR A 85 -6.74 -1.15 13.62
CA TYR A 85 -7.73 -0.74 14.63
C TYR A 85 -7.85 -1.68 15.83
N LEU A 86 -7.35 -2.90 15.69
CA LEU A 86 -7.35 -3.88 16.77
C LEU A 86 -5.92 -4.01 17.33
N SER A 87 -5.53 -3.06 18.16
CA SER A 87 -4.25 -3.11 18.85
C SER A 87 -4.50 -3.20 20.37
N PRO A 88 -4.02 -4.23 21.07
CA PRO A 88 -4.07 -4.22 22.51
C PRO A 88 -3.07 -3.18 23.03
N GLY A 89 -3.60 -2.09 23.58
CA GLY A 89 -2.78 -1.01 24.13
C GLY A 89 -2.16 -0.10 23.06
N ARG A 90 -1.39 0.88 23.56
CA ARG A 90 -0.70 1.86 22.71
C ARG A 90 0.66 1.33 22.29
N VAL A 91 0.85 1.16 20.99
CA VAL A 91 2.15 0.83 20.40
C VAL A 91 2.73 2.08 19.77
N ALA A 92 3.94 2.46 20.18
CA ALA A 92 4.64 3.61 19.61
C ALA A 92 5.47 3.21 18.39
N THR A 93 5.58 4.14 17.43
CA THR A 93 6.47 4.01 16.27
C THR A 93 7.86 4.57 16.60
N PRO A 94 8.89 4.31 15.76
CA PRO A 94 10.23 4.90 15.96
C PRO A 94 10.22 6.42 16.06
N GLU A 95 9.28 7.10 15.42
CA GLU A 95 9.12 8.56 15.44
C GLU A 95 8.31 9.06 16.66
N GLY A 96 7.88 8.18 17.55
CA GLY A 96 7.15 8.53 18.78
C GLY A 96 5.64 8.70 18.59
N HIS A 97 5.09 8.39 17.43
CA HIS A 97 3.65 8.40 17.19
C HIS A 97 2.99 7.08 17.62
N SER A 98 1.69 7.08 17.82
CA SER A 98 0.98 5.81 17.95
C SER A 98 0.97 5.11 16.59
N ARG A 99 1.06 3.77 16.61
CA ARG A 99 1.01 2.97 15.38
C ARG A 99 -0.29 3.20 14.60
N THR A 100 -1.41 3.32 15.30
CA THR A 100 -2.71 3.60 14.68
C THR A 100 -2.69 4.93 13.93
N LEU A 101 -2.18 5.99 14.55
CA LEU A 101 -2.03 7.29 13.90
C LEU A 101 -1.09 7.20 12.69
N ALA A 102 0.06 6.53 12.85
CA ALA A 102 1.04 6.42 11.78
C ALA A 102 0.48 5.71 10.55
N VAL A 103 -0.15 4.56 10.72
CA VAL A 103 -0.68 3.76 9.61
C VAL A 103 -1.94 4.37 9.01
N ASN A 104 -2.87 4.85 9.83
CA ASN A 104 -4.19 5.26 9.35
C ASN A 104 -4.24 6.72 8.87
N VAL A 105 -3.33 7.58 9.31
CA VAL A 105 -3.36 9.01 9.01
C VAL A 105 -2.06 9.49 8.37
N LEU A 106 -0.92 9.30 9.04
CA LEU A 106 0.36 9.85 8.57
C LEU A 106 0.85 9.18 7.29
N ALA A 107 0.71 7.86 7.17
CA ALA A 107 1.13 7.15 5.95
C ALA A 107 0.32 7.57 4.72
N PRO A 108 -1.01 7.62 4.73
CA PRO A 108 -1.78 8.17 3.61
C PRO A 108 -1.39 9.61 3.28
N TYR A 109 -1.11 10.44 4.27
CA TYR A 109 -0.65 11.80 4.06
C TYR A 109 0.70 11.83 3.33
N ILE A 110 1.69 11.07 3.80
CA ILE A 110 3.03 11.00 3.21
C ILE A 110 2.95 10.47 1.78
N LEU A 111 2.21 9.39 1.56
CA LEU A 111 2.03 8.81 0.22
C LEU A 111 1.34 9.78 -0.73
N THR A 112 0.30 10.48 -0.27
CA THR A 112 -0.39 11.49 -1.07
C THR A 112 0.55 12.63 -1.47
N ALA A 113 1.46 13.03 -0.58
CA ALA A 113 2.42 14.10 -0.85
C ALA A 113 3.53 13.68 -1.81
N LEU A 114 3.98 12.43 -1.77
CA LEU A 114 5.20 11.97 -2.46
C LEU A 114 4.95 11.11 -3.70
N VAL A 115 3.84 10.39 -3.77
CA VAL A 115 3.46 9.63 -4.97
C VAL A 115 3.03 10.61 -6.06
N GLU A 116 3.47 10.37 -7.29
CA GLU A 116 3.02 11.16 -8.44
C GLU A 116 1.49 11.19 -8.48
N ARG A 117 0.93 12.39 -8.60
CA ARG A 117 -0.52 12.62 -8.48
C ARG A 117 -1.31 11.69 -9.41
N PRO A 118 -2.11 10.77 -8.86
CA PRO A 118 -2.96 9.90 -9.66
C PRO A 118 -4.18 10.67 -10.21
N HIS A 119 -4.92 10.05 -11.12
CA HIS A 119 -6.20 10.61 -11.56
C HIS A 119 -7.26 10.52 -10.46
N ARG A 120 -7.21 9.47 -9.63
CA ARG A 120 -8.13 9.25 -8.50
C ARG A 120 -7.38 8.85 -7.25
N LEU A 121 -7.79 9.44 -6.15
CA LEU A 121 -7.33 9.10 -4.81
C LEU A 121 -8.54 8.60 -4.00
N ILE A 122 -8.42 7.39 -3.45
CA ILE A 122 -9.50 6.72 -2.73
C ILE A 122 -9.05 6.31 -1.35
#